data_63b1f0a23c1238e1af3499c0c71e1a04
#
_entry.id   63b1f0a23c1238e1af3499c0c71e1a04
#
_cell.length_a   1.000
_cell.length_b   1.000
_cell.length_c   1.000
_cell.angle_alpha   90.00
_cell.angle_beta   90.00
_cell.angle_gamma   90.00
#
_symmetry.space_group_name_H-M   'P 1'
#
loop_
_entity.id
_entity.type
_entity.pdbx_description
1 polymer ?
#
loop_
_entity_poly.entity_id
_entity_poly.type
_entity_poly.pdbx_seq_one_letter_code
_entity_poly.pdbx_strand_id
1 'polypeptide(L)'
;MPGTDRRDMQEKQLLNCTAEKEQKLLPGRSNRAGNLSQSEKKLQEAICVLLVELCERFTFFGIVCNMILFCTVKLGYRNYQAAIVNMCFVGTSMLTPVLVGWLAECLVGRIKLVCICMFLHFLGTALLPFVAFPFEDIYIDKRHILHTLTKKEQKIVFYFALLTASLGIGGIRSIVCPLSAYNLEDCGLKELLSFFNWFYWLVNLNSAVIFVSISYIQQSVARNLGFLIPLVSVLMAMITIHMVRGEMIYKPKTESSLLTTFGVIASALKTCCMRYRYFSGSVTNWLDHAKENYGGQYSETQVESTKALTRLFPLYAFQILYRTCIMQIPSGYYLQTMNSNLHFSGYVLPVAAMNVISIVPLLILVPILECINSCLFSSKDSRHFPTIYIVVGQLSAALSVMVAGFSEIHRKHFPRVEQTLSEEVLLVSSMPCFHLAPQYILLGVAEALVTPS
;
A
#
# COMPACT_ATOMS: atom_id res chain seq x y z
N MET A 1 -7.68 -78.77 39.32
CA MET A 1 -6.69 -77.81 38.83
C MET A 1 -7.47 -76.59 38.32
N PRO A 2 -7.60 -75.53 39.07
CA PRO A 2 -7.95 -74.19 38.56
C PRO A 2 -7.14 -73.16 39.34
N GLY A 3 -5.90 -72.90 38.92
CA GLY A 3 -5.03 -71.91 39.58
C GLY A 3 -4.16 -71.11 38.65
N THR A 4 -4.05 -71.46 37.40
CA THR A 4 -3.16 -70.84 36.41
C THR A 4 -3.81 -69.71 35.59
N ASP A 5 -5.12 -69.73 35.48
CA ASP A 5 -5.85 -68.74 34.62
C ASP A 5 -6.04 -67.38 35.26
N ARG A 6 -5.94 -67.23 36.57
CA ARG A 6 -6.05 -65.97 37.27
C ARG A 6 -4.76 -65.12 37.28
N ARG A 7 -3.58 -65.79 37.21
CA ARG A 7 -2.30 -65.08 37.17
C ARG A 7 -2.05 -64.46 35.78
N ASP A 8 -2.37 -65.22 34.74
CA ASP A 8 -2.21 -64.72 33.35
C ASP A 8 -3.17 -63.58 33.02
N MET A 9 -4.34 -63.51 33.64
CA MET A 9 -5.26 -62.40 33.48
C MET A 9 -4.81 -61.16 34.26
N GLN A 10 -4.21 -61.30 35.43
CA GLN A 10 -3.65 -60.16 36.17
C GLN A 10 -2.38 -59.61 35.54
N GLU A 11 -1.54 -60.46 34.95
CA GLU A 11 -0.33 -60.02 34.26
C GLU A 11 -0.65 -59.29 32.95
N LYS A 12 -1.67 -59.74 32.20
CA LYS A 12 -2.21 -59.03 31.02
C LYS A 12 -2.87 -57.68 31.38
N GLN A 13 -3.54 -57.60 32.54
CA GLN A 13 -4.10 -56.33 32.99
C GLN A 13 -3.00 -55.34 33.46
N LEU A 14 -1.94 -55.85 34.10
CA LEU A 14 -0.79 -55.02 34.48
C LEU A 14 0.00 -54.55 33.26
N LEU A 15 0.20 -55.40 32.26
CA LEU A 15 0.86 -55.03 30.99
C LEU A 15 0.05 -54.01 30.20
N ASN A 16 -1.28 -54.12 30.17
CA ASN A 16 -2.14 -53.11 29.54
C ASN A 16 -2.15 -51.79 30.31
N CYS A 17 -2.16 -51.80 31.65
CA CYS A 17 -2.05 -50.59 32.46
C CYS A 17 -0.70 -49.88 32.35
N THR A 18 0.40 -50.64 32.16
CA THR A 18 1.72 -50.04 31.91
C THR A 18 1.82 -49.46 30.51
N ALA A 19 1.27 -50.15 29.50
CA ALA A 19 1.21 -49.64 28.12
C ALA A 19 0.34 -48.41 28.01
N GLU A 20 -0.82 -48.35 28.70
CA GLU A 20 -1.65 -47.12 28.78
C GLU A 20 -0.97 -45.98 29.54
N LYS A 21 -0.18 -46.27 30.58
CA LYS A 21 0.61 -45.22 31.28
C LYS A 21 1.78 -44.74 30.44
N GLU A 22 2.48 -45.56 29.70
CA GLU A 22 3.51 -45.13 28.74
C GLU A 22 2.91 -44.33 27.57
N GLN A 23 1.74 -44.70 27.08
CA GLN A 23 1.05 -43.97 26.03
C GLN A 23 0.48 -42.60 26.51
N LYS A 24 0.18 -42.45 27.80
CA LYS A 24 -0.20 -41.17 28.43
C LYS A 24 0.98 -40.26 28.79
N LEU A 25 2.21 -40.82 28.87
CA LEU A 25 3.43 -40.02 29.13
C LEU A 25 4.13 -39.49 27.88
N LEU A 26 3.63 -39.76 26.67
CA LEU A 26 4.18 -39.33 25.39
C LEU A 26 3.30 -38.36 24.54
N PRO A 27 2.35 -37.57 25.07
CA PRO A 27 1.62 -36.62 24.24
C PRO A 27 2.36 -35.28 24.04
N GLY A 28 3.45 -35.00 24.74
CA GLY A 28 4.10 -33.70 24.73
C GLY A 28 5.09 -33.45 23.58
N ARG A 29 5.66 -34.50 23.01
CA ARG A 29 6.76 -34.38 22.02
C ARG A 29 6.25 -34.34 20.58
N SER A 30 5.24 -35.14 20.26
CA SER A 30 4.62 -35.16 18.92
C SER A 30 3.81 -33.88 18.65
N ASN A 31 3.03 -33.41 19.64
CA ASN A 31 2.26 -32.15 19.50
C ASN A 31 3.15 -30.93 19.48
N ARG A 32 4.29 -30.90 20.18
CA ARG A 32 5.25 -29.80 20.11
C ARG A 32 5.97 -29.74 18.75
N ALA A 33 6.38 -30.88 18.19
CA ALA A 33 7.01 -30.91 16.87
C ALA A 33 6.02 -30.53 15.76
N GLY A 34 4.77 -30.98 15.83
CA GLY A 34 3.69 -30.57 14.92
C GLY A 34 3.34 -29.10 15.01
N ASN A 35 3.27 -28.56 16.22
CA ASN A 35 3.00 -27.12 16.44
C ASN A 35 4.17 -26.24 16.02
N LEU A 36 5.42 -26.66 16.21
CA LEU A 36 6.60 -25.94 15.70
C LEU A 36 6.61 -25.90 14.16
N SER A 37 6.38 -27.03 13.51
CA SER A 37 6.29 -27.11 12.04
C SER A 37 5.16 -26.26 11.47
N GLN A 38 4.01 -26.18 12.15
CA GLN A 38 2.90 -25.32 11.75
C GLN A 38 3.18 -23.84 11.98
N SER A 39 3.87 -23.49 13.05
CA SER A 39 4.31 -22.12 13.33
C SER A 39 5.36 -21.65 12.33
N GLU A 40 6.31 -22.50 11.96
CA GLU A 40 7.32 -22.18 10.94
C GLU A 40 6.70 -21.95 9.56
N LYS A 41 5.70 -22.75 9.17
CA LYS A 41 4.96 -22.56 7.92
C LYS A 41 4.21 -21.24 7.89
N LYS A 42 3.46 -20.89 8.95
CA LYS A 42 2.78 -19.59 9.05
C LYS A 42 3.75 -18.41 8.98
N LEU A 43 4.92 -18.52 9.60
CA LEU A 43 5.97 -17.50 9.52
C LEU A 43 6.51 -17.36 8.10
N GLN A 44 6.75 -18.47 7.42
CA GLN A 44 7.23 -18.48 6.03
C GLN A 44 6.19 -17.85 5.10
N GLU A 45 4.91 -18.16 5.25
CA GLU A 45 3.81 -17.52 4.52
C GLU A 45 3.79 -16.01 4.75
N ALA A 46 3.89 -15.55 6.00
CA ALA A 46 3.92 -14.14 6.34
C ALA A 46 5.13 -13.42 5.71
N ILE A 47 6.31 -14.02 5.73
CA ILE A 47 7.53 -13.47 5.10
C ILE A 47 7.36 -13.37 3.58
N CYS A 48 6.79 -14.40 2.93
CA CYS A 48 6.56 -14.37 1.49
C CYS A 48 5.54 -13.31 1.09
N VAL A 49 4.46 -13.15 1.86
CA VAL A 49 3.46 -12.09 1.65
C VAL A 49 4.09 -10.71 1.83
N LEU A 50 4.92 -10.53 2.87
CA LEU A 50 5.68 -9.30 3.09
C LEU A 50 6.62 -8.98 1.92
N LEU A 51 7.32 -9.99 1.39
CA LEU A 51 8.21 -9.82 0.24
C LEU A 51 7.45 -9.38 -1.01
N VAL A 52 6.29 -9.96 -1.28
CA VAL A 52 5.42 -9.54 -2.41
C VAL A 52 4.98 -8.09 -2.27
N GLU A 53 4.56 -7.67 -1.07
CA GLU A 53 4.20 -6.29 -0.78
C GLU A 53 5.39 -5.34 -0.99
N LEU A 54 6.57 -5.69 -0.50
CA LEU A 54 7.77 -4.87 -0.69
C LEU A 54 8.16 -4.75 -2.17
N CYS A 55 8.07 -5.84 -2.94
CA CYS A 55 8.32 -5.82 -4.38
C CYS A 55 7.29 -4.96 -5.13
N GLU A 56 6.02 -5.04 -4.74
CA GLU A 56 4.97 -4.20 -5.31
C GLU A 56 5.23 -2.71 -5.01
N ARG A 57 5.54 -2.37 -3.74
CA ARG A 57 5.89 -0.99 -3.34
C ARG A 57 7.12 -0.49 -4.07
N PHE A 58 8.14 -1.36 -4.22
CA PHE A 58 9.34 -1.05 -4.97
C PHE A 58 9.01 -0.64 -6.42
N THR A 59 8.16 -1.40 -7.09
CA THR A 59 7.73 -1.09 -8.45
C THR A 59 6.90 0.20 -8.51
N PHE A 60 5.96 0.38 -7.60
CA PHE A 60 5.13 1.58 -7.53
C PHE A 60 5.97 2.86 -7.37
N PHE A 61 6.84 2.90 -6.37
CA PHE A 61 7.70 4.05 -6.15
C PHE A 61 8.71 4.24 -7.29
N GLY A 62 9.24 3.15 -7.87
CA GLY A 62 10.14 3.20 -9.03
C GLY A 62 9.49 3.80 -10.27
N ILE A 63 8.18 3.64 -10.46
CA ILE A 63 7.42 4.30 -11.54
C ILE A 63 7.15 5.76 -11.17
N VAL A 64 6.63 6.03 -9.98
CA VAL A 64 6.18 7.38 -9.55
C VAL A 64 7.34 8.36 -9.44
N CYS A 65 8.52 7.91 -8.98
CA CYS A 65 9.65 8.81 -8.67
C CYS A 65 10.15 9.63 -9.85
N ASN A 66 10.06 9.13 -11.07
CA ASN A 66 10.52 9.84 -12.26
C ASN A 66 9.45 10.05 -13.33
N MET A 67 8.19 9.75 -13.04
CA MET A 67 7.07 9.88 -13.97
C MET A 67 6.97 11.29 -14.55
N ILE A 68 7.01 12.32 -13.71
CA ILE A 68 6.90 13.72 -14.13
C ILE A 68 8.08 14.10 -15.02
N LEU A 69 9.31 13.75 -14.62
CA LEU A 69 10.51 14.04 -15.40
C LEU A 69 10.45 13.34 -16.76
N PHE A 70 10.05 12.07 -16.81
CA PHE A 70 9.88 11.32 -18.06
C PHE A 70 8.83 11.95 -18.97
N CYS A 71 7.68 12.34 -18.43
CA CYS A 71 6.62 12.98 -19.20
C CYS A 71 7.04 14.36 -19.75
N THR A 72 7.78 15.15 -18.98
CA THR A 72 8.22 16.48 -19.43
C THR A 72 9.35 16.40 -20.44
N VAL A 73 10.39 15.60 -20.17
CA VAL A 73 11.58 15.51 -20.98
C VAL A 73 11.37 14.66 -22.24
N LYS A 74 10.80 13.45 -22.10
CA LYS A 74 10.68 12.51 -23.24
C LYS A 74 9.41 12.72 -24.06
N LEU A 75 8.24 12.92 -23.40
CA LEU A 75 6.96 13.05 -24.09
C LEU A 75 6.61 14.51 -24.43
N GLY A 76 7.41 15.48 -23.96
CA GLY A 76 7.22 16.91 -24.23
C GLY A 76 5.95 17.49 -23.58
N TYR A 77 5.53 16.96 -22.43
CA TYR A 77 4.37 17.48 -21.69
C TYR A 77 4.73 18.73 -20.89
N ARG A 78 3.78 19.62 -20.72
CA ARG A 78 3.92 20.74 -19.77
C ARG A 78 3.92 20.17 -18.34
N ASN A 79 4.59 20.85 -17.41
CA ASN A 79 4.73 20.42 -16.02
C ASN A 79 3.40 20.00 -15.38
N TYR A 80 2.33 20.79 -15.57
CA TYR A 80 1.02 20.47 -15.00
C TYR A 80 0.38 19.22 -15.64
N GLN A 81 0.59 18.97 -16.94
CA GLN A 81 0.10 17.79 -17.63
C GLN A 81 0.80 16.53 -17.12
N ALA A 82 2.12 16.61 -16.93
CA ALA A 82 2.90 15.52 -16.36
C ALA A 82 2.45 15.19 -14.92
N ALA A 83 2.18 16.21 -14.10
CA ALA A 83 1.64 16.03 -12.76
C ALA A 83 0.24 15.38 -12.78
N ILE A 84 -0.64 15.78 -13.71
CA ILE A 84 -1.97 15.14 -13.87
C ILE A 84 -1.81 13.66 -14.22
N VAL A 85 -0.94 13.30 -15.17
CA VAL A 85 -0.69 11.89 -15.54
C VAL A 85 -0.23 11.09 -14.32
N ASN A 86 0.71 11.64 -13.54
CA ASN A 86 1.18 10.98 -12.33
C ASN A 86 0.06 10.80 -11.30
N MET A 87 -0.76 11.84 -11.07
CA MET A 87 -1.90 11.77 -10.15
C MET A 87 -2.98 10.79 -10.64
N CYS A 88 -3.24 10.70 -11.94
CA CYS A 88 -4.14 9.70 -12.50
C CYS A 88 -3.63 8.28 -12.25
N PHE A 89 -2.34 8.02 -12.44
CA PHE A 89 -1.73 6.72 -12.13
C PHE A 89 -1.87 6.36 -10.65
N VAL A 90 -1.50 7.28 -9.75
CA VAL A 90 -1.63 7.09 -8.31
C VAL A 90 -3.09 6.90 -7.91
N GLY A 91 -3.99 7.75 -8.39
CA GLY A 91 -5.42 7.68 -8.10
C GLY A 91 -6.05 6.36 -8.56
N THR A 92 -5.74 5.91 -9.78
CA THR A 92 -6.22 4.62 -10.30
C THR A 92 -5.72 3.47 -9.42
N SER A 93 -4.44 3.47 -9.04
CA SER A 93 -3.87 2.44 -8.17
C SER A 93 -4.48 2.41 -6.77
N MET A 94 -5.00 3.55 -6.27
CA MET A 94 -5.68 3.66 -4.97
C MET A 94 -7.17 3.32 -5.02
N LEU A 95 -7.83 3.50 -6.18
CA LEU A 95 -9.25 3.15 -6.36
C LEU A 95 -9.45 1.69 -6.74
N THR A 96 -8.53 1.11 -7.50
CA THR A 96 -8.58 -0.29 -7.94
C THR A 96 -8.80 -1.31 -6.80
N PRO A 97 -8.21 -1.17 -5.59
CA PRO A 97 -8.46 -2.09 -4.47
C PRO A 97 -9.93 -2.28 -4.13
N VAL A 98 -10.75 -1.23 -4.24
CA VAL A 98 -12.20 -1.32 -3.96
C VAL A 98 -12.90 -2.23 -4.97
N LEU A 99 -12.60 -2.05 -6.26
CA LEU A 99 -13.19 -2.86 -7.34
C LEU A 99 -12.70 -4.30 -7.29
N VAL A 100 -11.39 -4.50 -7.12
CA VAL A 100 -10.78 -5.83 -7.11
C VAL A 100 -11.15 -6.59 -5.86
N GLY A 101 -11.25 -5.94 -4.69
CA GLY A 101 -11.74 -6.55 -3.45
C GLY A 101 -13.16 -7.09 -3.62
N TRP A 102 -14.05 -6.31 -4.22
CA TRP A 102 -15.40 -6.75 -4.55
C TRP A 102 -15.41 -7.94 -5.54
N LEU A 103 -14.63 -7.87 -6.63
CA LEU A 103 -14.52 -8.97 -7.60
C LEU A 103 -13.96 -10.25 -6.96
N ALA A 104 -13.01 -10.12 -6.02
CA ALA A 104 -12.41 -11.23 -5.30
C ALA A 104 -13.41 -11.97 -4.40
N GLU A 105 -14.32 -11.21 -3.78
CA GLU A 105 -15.33 -11.77 -2.87
C GLU A 105 -16.51 -12.40 -3.63
N CYS A 106 -17.00 -11.72 -4.68
CA CYS A 106 -18.25 -12.11 -5.34
C CYS A 106 -18.10 -13.05 -6.53
N LEU A 107 -17.09 -12.86 -7.39
CA LEU A 107 -17.08 -13.46 -8.72
C LEU A 107 -15.95 -14.46 -8.95
N VAL A 108 -14.71 -14.03 -8.85
CA VAL A 108 -13.55 -14.79 -9.37
C VAL A 108 -12.89 -15.64 -8.31
N GLY A 109 -12.89 -15.17 -7.05
CA GLY A 109 -12.11 -15.75 -5.96
C GLY A 109 -10.68 -15.16 -5.89
N ARG A 110 -10.14 -15.07 -4.67
CA ARG A 110 -8.91 -14.31 -4.34
C ARG A 110 -7.69 -14.81 -5.11
N ILE A 111 -7.44 -16.12 -5.15
CA ILE A 111 -6.23 -16.71 -5.75
C ILE A 111 -6.17 -16.46 -7.27
N LYS A 112 -7.27 -16.71 -7.98
CA LYS A 112 -7.32 -16.46 -9.43
C LYS A 112 -7.12 -14.99 -9.75
N LEU A 113 -7.73 -14.13 -8.96
CA LEU A 113 -7.69 -12.69 -9.18
C LEU A 113 -6.29 -12.10 -8.87
N VAL A 114 -5.58 -12.61 -7.85
CA VAL A 114 -4.16 -12.26 -7.62
C VAL A 114 -3.30 -12.58 -8.84
N CYS A 115 -3.48 -13.76 -9.45
CA CYS A 115 -2.71 -14.16 -10.63
C CYS A 115 -3.01 -13.22 -11.82
N ILE A 116 -4.27 -12.84 -12.03
CA ILE A 116 -4.66 -11.91 -13.08
C ILE A 116 -4.04 -10.52 -12.83
N CYS A 117 -4.15 -10.01 -11.60
CA CYS A 117 -3.59 -8.70 -11.23
C CYS A 117 -2.06 -8.68 -11.34
N MET A 118 -1.40 -9.79 -10.97
CA MET A 118 0.05 -9.95 -11.11
C MET A 118 0.47 -9.96 -12.58
N PHE A 119 -0.28 -10.64 -13.44
CA PHE A 119 -0.03 -10.62 -14.88
C PHE A 119 -0.22 -9.22 -15.47
N LEU A 120 -1.27 -8.50 -15.09
CA LEU A 120 -1.49 -7.11 -15.51
C LEU A 120 -0.35 -6.19 -15.03
N HIS A 121 0.10 -6.37 -13.79
CA HIS A 121 1.23 -5.62 -13.24
C HIS A 121 2.51 -5.88 -14.03
N PHE A 122 2.82 -7.14 -14.32
CA PHE A 122 3.95 -7.53 -15.14
C PHE A 122 3.88 -6.94 -16.54
N LEU A 123 2.73 -7.08 -17.22
CA LEU A 123 2.54 -6.56 -18.57
C LEU A 123 2.75 -5.05 -18.62
N GLY A 124 2.10 -4.31 -17.72
CA GLY A 124 2.24 -2.85 -17.64
C GLY A 124 3.67 -2.42 -17.35
N THR A 125 4.33 -3.07 -16.40
CA THR A 125 5.72 -2.75 -16.04
C THR A 125 6.71 -3.12 -17.14
N ALA A 126 6.46 -4.20 -17.89
CA ALA A 126 7.30 -4.60 -19.02
C ALA A 126 7.20 -3.65 -20.22
N LEU A 127 6.04 -3.03 -20.42
CA LEU A 127 5.86 -2.05 -21.51
C LEU A 127 6.55 -0.71 -21.24
N LEU A 128 6.77 -0.33 -19.97
CA LEU A 128 7.42 0.96 -19.63
C LEU A 128 8.86 1.08 -20.13
N PRO A 129 9.77 0.11 -19.91
CA PRO A 129 11.09 0.14 -20.51
C PRO A 129 11.03 0.23 -22.05
N PHE A 130 10.10 -0.49 -22.68
CA PHE A 130 9.92 -0.49 -24.11
C PHE A 130 9.59 0.91 -24.67
N VAL A 131 8.73 1.66 -23.98
CA VAL A 131 8.42 3.06 -24.33
C VAL A 131 9.60 4.01 -24.05
N ALA A 132 10.42 3.71 -23.03
CA ALA A 132 11.55 4.53 -22.64
C ALA A 132 12.79 4.31 -23.52
N PHE A 133 12.90 3.16 -24.21
CA PHE A 133 14.01 2.87 -25.11
C PHE A 133 13.97 3.81 -26.33
N PRO A 134 15.07 4.52 -26.64
CA PRO A 134 15.24 5.12 -27.95
C PRO A 134 15.54 3.98 -28.94
N PHE A 135 14.57 3.61 -29.77
CA PHE A 135 14.76 2.58 -30.79
C PHE A 135 15.86 2.92 -31.79
N GLU A 136 16.27 4.20 -31.85
CA GLU A 136 17.35 4.69 -32.71
C GLU A 136 18.72 4.10 -32.30
N ASP A 137 18.93 3.79 -31.01
CA ASP A 137 20.24 3.32 -30.51
C ASP A 137 20.43 1.80 -30.63
N ILE A 138 19.38 1.01 -30.82
CA ILE A 138 19.48 -0.46 -30.88
C ILE A 138 19.82 -0.96 -32.26
N TYR A 139 19.57 -0.20 -33.33
CA TYR A 139 19.77 -0.60 -34.71
C TYR A 139 20.68 0.37 -35.46
N ILE A 140 21.96 0.36 -35.15
CA ILE A 140 23.01 0.89 -36.03
C ILE A 140 23.33 -0.22 -37.07
N ASP A 141 22.39 -0.53 -37.93
CA ASP A 141 22.71 -1.11 -39.21
C ASP A 141 22.13 -0.23 -40.29
N LYS A 142 23.05 0.35 -41.10
CA LYS A 142 22.80 1.43 -42.07
C LYS A 142 21.87 1.07 -43.21
N ARG A 143 21.11 -0.04 -43.16
CA ARG A 143 20.33 -0.54 -44.31
C ARG A 143 18.87 -0.90 -44.01
N HIS A 144 18.38 -0.88 -42.79
CA HIS A 144 16.99 -1.16 -42.49
C HIS A 144 16.35 -0.03 -41.67
N ILE A 145 15.46 0.73 -42.33
CA ILE A 145 14.53 1.65 -41.68
C ILE A 145 13.53 0.79 -40.91
N LEU A 146 13.82 0.48 -39.66
CA LEU A 146 12.80 -0.02 -38.77
C LEU A 146 11.87 1.13 -38.41
N HIS A 147 10.56 0.90 -38.47
CA HIS A 147 9.54 1.84 -38.08
C HIS A 147 9.77 2.29 -36.63
N THR A 148 10.30 3.48 -36.45
CA THR A 148 10.29 4.16 -35.16
C THR A 148 8.83 4.44 -34.80
N LEU A 149 8.43 4.07 -33.57
CA LEU A 149 7.09 4.40 -33.06
C LEU A 149 6.85 5.90 -33.20
N THR A 150 5.76 6.27 -33.84
CA THR A 150 5.38 7.69 -33.90
C THR A 150 5.12 8.20 -32.49
N LYS A 151 5.33 9.50 -32.23
CA LYS A 151 5.04 10.12 -30.91
C LYS A 151 3.61 9.84 -30.41
N LYS A 152 2.65 9.63 -31.33
CA LYS A 152 1.27 9.26 -30.98
C LYS A 152 1.17 7.82 -30.47
N GLU A 153 1.81 6.88 -31.17
CA GLU A 153 1.84 5.47 -30.77
C GLU A 153 2.58 5.28 -29.45
N GLN A 154 3.70 5.96 -29.27
CA GLN A 154 4.44 5.96 -28.01
C GLN A 154 3.58 6.42 -26.82
N LYS A 155 2.78 7.47 -26.99
CA LYS A 155 1.84 7.93 -25.97
C LYS A 155 0.74 6.91 -25.68
N ILE A 156 0.18 6.27 -26.70
CA ILE A 156 -0.85 5.24 -26.54
C ILE A 156 -0.31 4.05 -25.76
N VAL A 157 0.85 3.52 -26.15
CA VAL A 157 1.51 2.41 -25.43
C VAL A 157 1.83 2.80 -23.98
N PHE A 158 2.30 4.02 -23.76
CA PHE A 158 2.59 4.55 -22.43
C PHE A 158 1.34 4.59 -21.54
N TYR A 159 0.23 5.15 -22.02
CA TYR A 159 -1.02 5.18 -21.23
C TYR A 159 -1.59 3.79 -20.98
N PHE A 160 -1.49 2.89 -21.97
CA PHE A 160 -1.89 1.50 -21.79
C PHE A 160 -1.02 0.80 -20.74
N ALA A 161 0.30 1.02 -20.76
CA ALA A 161 1.23 0.50 -19.76
C ALA A 161 0.92 1.01 -18.35
N LEU A 162 0.65 2.31 -18.22
CA LEU A 162 0.28 2.90 -16.93
C LEU A 162 -1.05 2.37 -16.39
N LEU A 163 -2.05 2.24 -17.26
CA LEU A 163 -3.37 1.72 -16.87
C LEU A 163 -3.25 0.27 -16.39
N THR A 164 -2.60 -0.59 -17.18
CA THR A 164 -2.43 -2.00 -16.81
C THR A 164 -1.57 -2.17 -15.54
N ALA A 165 -0.50 -1.39 -15.40
CA ALA A 165 0.32 -1.39 -14.19
C ALA A 165 -0.47 -0.93 -12.95
N SER A 166 -1.24 0.17 -13.05
CA SER A 166 -2.02 0.69 -11.92
C SER A 166 -3.13 -0.25 -11.47
N LEU A 167 -3.80 -0.92 -12.42
CA LEU A 167 -4.80 -1.96 -12.12
C LEU A 167 -4.16 -3.17 -11.45
N GLY A 168 -3.00 -3.61 -11.93
CA GLY A 168 -2.25 -4.71 -11.34
C GLY A 168 -1.79 -4.39 -9.91
N ILE A 169 -1.16 -3.25 -9.70
CA ILE A 169 -0.69 -2.74 -8.40
C ILE A 169 -1.85 -2.67 -7.39
N GLY A 170 -2.93 -1.98 -7.73
CA GLY A 170 -4.08 -1.84 -6.85
C GLY A 170 -4.76 -3.18 -6.56
N GLY A 171 -4.80 -4.08 -7.55
CA GLY A 171 -5.35 -5.42 -7.37
C GLY A 171 -4.55 -6.27 -6.40
N ILE A 172 -3.22 -6.24 -6.47
CA ILE A 172 -2.34 -6.95 -5.54
C ILE A 172 -2.56 -6.42 -4.12
N ARG A 173 -2.56 -5.10 -3.92
CA ARG A 173 -2.81 -4.47 -2.61
C ARG A 173 -4.11 -4.91 -1.96
N SER A 174 -5.18 -5.04 -2.75
CA SER A 174 -6.50 -5.41 -2.22
C SER A 174 -6.57 -6.81 -1.64
N ILE A 175 -5.68 -7.71 -2.07
CA ILE A 175 -5.74 -9.12 -1.71
C ILE A 175 -4.60 -9.48 -0.74
N VAL A 176 -3.39 -9.01 -0.99
CA VAL A 176 -2.18 -9.40 -0.25
C VAL A 176 -2.16 -8.76 1.13
N CYS A 177 -2.52 -7.48 1.27
CA CYS A 177 -2.55 -6.79 2.55
C CYS A 177 -3.54 -7.43 3.57
N PRO A 178 -4.83 -7.72 3.23
CA PRO A 178 -5.71 -8.48 4.12
C PRO A 178 -5.22 -9.89 4.44
N LEU A 179 -4.51 -10.53 3.52
CA LEU A 179 -3.96 -11.87 3.75
C LEU A 179 -2.91 -11.87 4.87
N SER A 180 -2.05 -10.84 4.93
CA SER A 180 -1.10 -10.65 6.04
C SER A 180 -1.82 -10.55 7.39
N ALA A 181 -2.94 -9.81 7.44
CA ALA A 181 -3.74 -9.67 8.64
C ALA A 181 -4.35 -11.00 9.10
N TYR A 182 -4.87 -11.80 8.18
CA TYR A 182 -5.45 -13.12 8.50
C TYR A 182 -4.44 -14.11 9.04
N ASN A 183 -3.22 -14.12 8.52
CA ASN A 183 -2.16 -15.02 9.01
C ASN A 183 -1.74 -14.68 10.45
N LEU A 184 -1.99 -13.44 10.90
CA LEU A 184 -1.68 -12.94 12.23
C LEU A 184 -2.90 -12.83 13.16
N GLU A 185 -4.10 -13.25 12.73
CA GLU A 185 -5.35 -13.13 13.50
C GLU A 185 -5.28 -13.93 14.83
N ASP A 186 -4.49 -15.02 14.85
CA ASP A 186 -4.24 -15.85 16.05
C ASP A 186 -3.27 -15.18 17.06
N CYS A 187 -2.58 -14.12 16.63
CA CYS A 187 -1.56 -13.43 17.43
C CYS A 187 -2.17 -12.27 18.17
N GLY A 188 -2.74 -12.07 19.13
CA GLY A 188 -3.29 -10.92 19.86
C GLY A 188 -3.24 -9.55 19.15
N LEU A 189 -4.16 -8.67 19.51
CA LEU A 189 -4.28 -7.34 18.89
C LEU A 189 -2.99 -6.49 18.99
N LYS A 190 -2.24 -6.64 20.07
CA LYS A 190 -1.01 -5.88 20.32
C LYS A 190 0.09 -6.28 19.33
N GLU A 191 0.27 -7.57 19.13
CA GLU A 191 1.23 -8.14 18.18
C GLU A 191 0.89 -7.77 16.74
N LEU A 192 -0.40 -7.78 16.40
CA LEU A 192 -0.90 -7.37 15.08
C LEU A 192 -0.61 -5.89 14.81
N LEU A 193 -0.87 -5.00 15.75
CA LEU A 193 -0.60 -3.56 15.62
C LEU A 193 0.91 -3.29 15.50
N SER A 194 1.72 -3.95 16.33
CA SER A 194 3.18 -3.84 16.26
C SER A 194 3.72 -4.31 14.92
N PHE A 195 3.20 -5.43 14.39
CA PHE A 195 3.57 -5.92 13.06
C PHE A 195 3.28 -4.87 11.98
N PHE A 196 2.08 -4.27 11.97
CA PHE A 196 1.75 -3.25 10.97
C PHE A 196 2.59 -1.99 11.09
N ASN A 197 2.98 -1.57 12.30
CA ASN A 197 3.89 -0.43 12.50
C ASN A 197 5.28 -0.71 11.93
N TRP A 198 5.84 -1.90 12.21
CA TRP A 198 7.14 -2.31 11.65
C TRP A 198 7.08 -2.54 10.15
N PHE A 199 5.97 -3.10 9.64
CA PHE A 199 5.74 -3.22 8.20
C PHE A 199 5.71 -1.85 7.52
N TYR A 200 4.98 -0.90 8.09
CA TYR A 200 4.93 0.47 7.60
C TYR A 200 6.31 1.13 7.60
N TRP A 201 7.08 0.95 8.66
CA TRP A 201 8.45 1.43 8.75
C TRP A 201 9.33 0.84 7.63
N LEU A 202 9.26 -0.47 7.41
CA LEU A 202 10.03 -1.17 6.38
C LEU A 202 9.66 -0.71 4.95
N VAL A 203 8.38 -0.48 4.68
CA VAL A 203 7.89 0.07 3.40
C VAL A 203 8.50 1.46 3.15
N ASN A 204 8.57 2.31 4.16
CA ASN A 204 9.16 3.64 4.03
C ASN A 204 10.68 3.61 3.88
N LEU A 205 11.37 2.70 4.56
CA LEU A 205 12.78 2.45 4.33
C LEU A 205 13.04 2.01 2.88
N ASN A 206 12.22 1.09 2.37
CA ASN A 206 12.28 0.65 0.97
C ASN A 206 12.07 1.83 0.00
N SER A 207 11.10 2.71 0.26
CA SER A 207 10.87 3.89 -0.58
C SER A 207 12.04 4.88 -0.56
N ALA A 208 12.71 5.07 0.59
CA ALA A 208 13.90 5.92 0.69
C ALA A 208 15.05 5.39 -0.19
N VAL A 209 15.27 4.08 -0.16
CA VAL A 209 16.28 3.43 -1.03
C VAL A 209 15.95 3.66 -2.49
N ILE A 210 14.68 3.53 -2.90
CA ILE A 210 14.24 3.72 -4.29
C ILE A 210 14.43 5.16 -4.74
N PHE A 211 14.01 6.14 -3.92
CA PHE A 211 14.11 7.56 -4.26
C PHE A 211 15.55 8.04 -4.45
N VAL A 212 16.52 7.38 -3.83
CA VAL A 212 17.93 7.68 -4.07
C VAL A 212 18.46 6.86 -5.24
N SER A 213 18.39 5.53 -5.17
CA SER A 213 19.09 4.63 -6.09
C SER A 213 18.47 4.60 -7.49
N ILE A 214 17.17 4.30 -7.58
CA ILE A 214 16.51 4.17 -8.88
C ILE A 214 16.38 5.53 -9.56
N SER A 215 16.04 6.56 -8.79
CA SER A 215 15.94 7.91 -9.35
C SER A 215 17.29 8.40 -9.90
N TYR A 216 18.40 8.11 -9.21
CA TYR A 216 19.73 8.41 -9.72
C TYR A 216 20.03 7.67 -11.03
N ILE A 217 19.75 6.37 -11.08
CA ILE A 217 19.97 5.56 -12.29
C ILE A 217 19.14 6.10 -13.46
N GLN A 218 17.87 6.41 -13.23
CA GLN A 218 16.95 6.90 -14.26
C GLN A 218 17.31 8.31 -14.74
N GLN A 219 17.84 9.17 -13.87
CA GLN A 219 18.15 10.56 -14.19
C GLN A 219 19.55 10.73 -14.78
N SER A 220 20.55 10.00 -14.26
CA SER A 220 21.97 10.31 -14.49
C SER A 220 22.73 9.21 -15.22
N VAL A 221 22.29 7.95 -15.17
CA VAL A 221 23.03 6.82 -15.76
C VAL A 221 22.37 6.35 -17.05
N ALA A 222 21.17 5.82 -16.94
CA ALA A 222 20.43 5.31 -18.10
C ALA A 222 18.93 5.22 -17.76
N ARG A 223 18.15 5.99 -18.47
CA ARG A 223 16.69 6.06 -18.31
C ARG A 223 16.02 4.69 -18.45
N ASN A 224 16.51 3.91 -19.40
CA ASN A 224 16.00 2.59 -19.74
C ASN A 224 16.23 1.58 -18.62
N LEU A 225 17.42 1.57 -18.02
CA LEU A 225 17.77 0.67 -16.92
C LEU A 225 16.93 0.97 -15.68
N GLY A 226 16.59 2.23 -15.44
CA GLY A 226 15.74 2.60 -14.32
C GLY A 226 14.33 2.00 -14.37
N PHE A 227 13.76 1.79 -15.56
CA PHE A 227 12.47 1.09 -15.70
C PHE A 227 12.62 -0.44 -15.73
N LEU A 228 13.81 -0.95 -16.05
CA LEU A 228 14.08 -2.39 -16.06
C LEU A 228 14.15 -2.96 -14.63
N ILE A 229 14.69 -2.19 -13.67
CA ILE A 229 14.83 -2.62 -12.28
C ILE A 229 13.45 -2.91 -11.64
N PRO A 230 12.42 -2.05 -11.74
CA PRO A 230 11.05 -2.37 -11.33
C PRO A 230 10.50 -3.64 -11.97
N LEU A 231 10.80 -3.91 -13.22
CA LEU A 231 10.37 -5.14 -13.91
C LEU A 231 10.95 -6.40 -13.25
N VAL A 232 12.24 -6.37 -12.89
CA VAL A 232 12.86 -7.50 -12.15
C VAL A 232 12.17 -7.72 -10.80
N SER A 233 11.80 -6.65 -10.11
CA SER A 233 11.05 -6.73 -8.84
C SER A 233 9.68 -7.41 -9.01
N VAL A 234 8.95 -7.10 -10.09
CA VAL A 234 7.67 -7.76 -10.39
C VAL A 234 7.85 -9.24 -10.68
N LEU A 235 8.91 -9.62 -11.41
CA LEU A 235 9.22 -11.02 -11.66
C LEU A 235 9.50 -11.78 -10.36
N MET A 236 10.24 -11.19 -9.43
CA MET A 236 10.46 -11.77 -8.10
C MET A 236 9.14 -11.94 -7.35
N ALA A 237 8.25 -10.95 -7.36
CA ALA A 237 6.93 -11.05 -6.75
C ALA A 237 6.08 -12.16 -7.38
N MET A 238 6.13 -12.32 -8.71
CA MET A 238 5.42 -13.40 -9.42
C MET A 238 5.91 -14.77 -8.99
N ILE A 239 7.22 -14.98 -8.90
CA ILE A 239 7.82 -16.24 -8.46
C ILE A 239 7.38 -16.54 -7.03
N THR A 240 7.47 -15.56 -6.13
CA THR A 240 7.09 -15.71 -4.71
C THR A 240 5.62 -16.08 -4.56
N ILE A 241 4.70 -15.41 -5.24
CA ILE A 241 3.27 -15.76 -5.21
C ILE A 241 3.03 -17.15 -5.77
N HIS A 242 3.72 -17.51 -6.86
CA HIS A 242 3.57 -18.84 -7.44
C HIS A 242 3.99 -19.95 -6.48
N MET A 243 5.04 -19.73 -5.70
CA MET A 243 5.51 -20.68 -4.68
C MET A 243 4.51 -20.85 -3.53
N VAL A 244 3.91 -19.77 -3.07
CA VAL A 244 3.06 -19.76 -1.86
C VAL A 244 1.57 -19.97 -2.17
N ARG A 245 1.14 -19.87 -3.42
CA ARG A 245 -0.28 -19.95 -3.82
C ARG A 245 -1.02 -21.20 -3.33
N GLY A 246 -0.32 -22.33 -3.13
CA GLY A 246 -0.91 -23.60 -2.68
C GLY A 246 -1.19 -23.65 -1.18
N GLU A 247 -0.53 -22.78 -0.42
CA GLU A 247 -0.61 -22.71 1.04
C GLU A 247 -1.50 -21.57 1.52
N MET A 248 -1.91 -20.67 0.61
CA MET A 248 -2.81 -19.57 0.94
C MET A 248 -4.14 -20.09 1.47
N ILE A 249 -4.52 -19.64 2.67
CA ILE A 249 -5.76 -20.04 3.34
C ILE A 249 -6.95 -19.64 2.48
N TYR A 250 -7.70 -20.64 2.02
CA TYR A 250 -8.93 -20.44 1.26
C TYR A 250 -10.07 -20.11 2.21
N LYS A 251 -10.51 -18.83 2.24
CA LYS A 251 -11.83 -18.51 2.79
C LYS A 251 -12.88 -18.69 1.69
N PRO A 252 -13.98 -19.42 1.97
CA PRO A 252 -15.06 -19.59 0.99
C PRO A 252 -15.65 -18.23 0.60
N LYS A 253 -16.27 -18.18 -0.57
CA LYS A 253 -17.01 -16.99 -1.04
C LYS A 253 -18.08 -16.64 -0.02
N THR A 254 -17.97 -15.47 0.58
CA THR A 254 -18.99 -14.89 1.47
C THR A 254 -19.72 -13.80 0.72
N GLU A 255 -20.94 -13.49 1.18
CA GLU A 255 -21.63 -12.29 0.69
C GLU A 255 -20.73 -11.07 0.86
N SER A 256 -20.65 -10.23 -0.18
CA SER A 256 -19.79 -9.07 -0.16
C SER A 256 -20.24 -8.09 0.93
N SER A 257 -19.40 -7.86 1.91
CA SER A 257 -19.60 -6.89 2.97
C SER A 257 -19.87 -5.48 2.42
N LEU A 258 -19.26 -5.12 1.29
CA LEU A 258 -19.50 -3.85 0.59
C LEU A 258 -20.90 -3.77 0.02
N LEU A 259 -21.35 -4.81 -0.72
CA LEU A 259 -22.71 -4.85 -1.29
C LEU A 259 -23.77 -4.82 -0.19
N THR A 260 -23.56 -5.57 0.88
CA THR A 260 -24.46 -5.57 2.05
C THR A 260 -24.53 -4.17 2.67
N THR A 261 -23.41 -3.50 2.87
CA THR A 261 -23.36 -2.14 3.41
C THR A 261 -24.09 -1.13 2.51
N PHE A 262 -23.83 -1.16 1.19
CA PHE A 262 -24.55 -0.31 0.24
C PHE A 262 -26.04 -0.64 0.18
N GLY A 263 -26.39 -1.92 0.22
CA GLY A 263 -27.77 -2.39 0.26
C GLY A 263 -28.52 -1.91 1.49
N VAL A 264 -27.92 -1.98 2.68
CA VAL A 264 -28.45 -1.45 3.94
C VAL A 264 -28.69 0.05 3.84
N ILE A 265 -27.70 0.82 3.35
CA ILE A 265 -27.83 2.27 3.18
C ILE A 265 -28.94 2.60 2.17
N ALA A 266 -28.97 1.94 1.01
CA ALA A 266 -30.00 2.16 0.00
C ALA A 266 -31.40 1.80 0.48
N SER A 267 -31.54 0.68 1.19
CA SER A 267 -32.81 0.25 1.81
C SER A 267 -33.29 1.24 2.87
N ALA A 268 -32.38 1.69 3.75
CA ALA A 268 -32.71 2.69 4.77
C ALA A 268 -33.14 4.01 4.15
N LEU A 269 -32.42 4.52 3.12
CA LEU A 269 -32.79 5.73 2.38
C LEU A 269 -34.14 5.59 1.68
N LYS A 270 -34.36 4.47 0.99
CA LYS A 270 -35.66 4.18 0.31
C LYS A 270 -36.80 4.17 1.29
N THR A 271 -36.63 3.49 2.43
CA THR A 271 -37.67 3.41 3.47
C THR A 271 -37.91 4.74 4.15
N CYS A 272 -36.83 5.50 4.42
CA CYS A 272 -36.92 6.86 4.96
C CYS A 272 -37.65 7.80 3.99
N CYS A 273 -37.33 7.80 2.70
CA CYS A 273 -38.00 8.63 1.70
C CYS A 273 -39.45 8.26 1.48
N MET A 274 -39.81 6.97 1.50
CA MET A 274 -41.20 6.51 1.36
C MET A 274 -42.02 6.78 2.62
N ARG A 275 -41.43 6.73 3.81
CA ARG A 275 -42.09 6.85 5.11
C ARG A 275 -42.12 8.27 5.66
N TYR A 276 -41.51 9.22 5.01
CA TYR A 276 -41.52 10.67 5.41
C TYR A 276 -42.97 11.20 5.57
N ARG A 277 -43.97 10.52 4.97
CA ARG A 277 -45.40 10.84 5.11
C ARG A 277 -46.08 10.20 6.34
N TYR A 278 -45.45 9.24 7.05
CA TYR A 278 -46.02 8.52 8.17
C TYR A 278 -45.01 8.30 9.30
N PHE A 279 -44.45 9.37 9.82
CA PHE A 279 -43.49 9.30 10.91
C PHE A 279 -44.23 9.18 12.25
N SER A 280 -44.51 7.94 12.70
CA SER A 280 -44.94 7.67 14.07
C SER A 280 -44.26 6.36 14.53
N GLY A 281 -43.17 6.50 15.28
CA GLY A 281 -42.48 5.37 15.91
C GLY A 281 -41.04 5.74 16.29
N SER A 282 -40.66 5.41 17.49
CA SER A 282 -39.40 5.69 18.16
C SER A 282 -38.18 4.98 17.52
N VAL A 283 -37.82 5.34 16.30
CA VAL A 283 -36.59 4.84 15.68
C VAL A 283 -35.47 5.83 15.96
N THR A 284 -34.48 5.41 16.72
CA THR A 284 -33.37 6.27 17.18
C THR A 284 -32.34 6.59 16.09
N ASN A 285 -32.27 5.77 15.03
CA ASN A 285 -31.32 5.97 13.92
C ASN A 285 -32.00 5.65 12.58
N TRP A 286 -31.77 6.49 11.55
CA TRP A 286 -32.32 6.31 10.21
C TRP A 286 -31.96 4.96 9.56
N LEU A 287 -30.80 4.36 9.91
CA LEU A 287 -30.35 3.06 9.43
C LEU A 287 -31.19 1.89 10.01
N ASP A 288 -31.85 2.07 11.15
CA ASP A 288 -32.70 1.02 11.73
C ASP A 288 -33.90 0.66 10.83
N HIS A 289 -34.31 1.55 9.93
CA HIS A 289 -35.32 1.27 8.93
C HIS A 289 -34.94 0.15 7.94
N ALA A 290 -33.68 -0.23 7.86
CA ALA A 290 -33.21 -1.36 7.05
C ALA A 290 -33.35 -2.71 7.78
N LYS A 291 -33.58 -2.73 9.10
CA LYS A 291 -33.77 -3.97 9.88
C LYS A 291 -35.09 -4.66 9.53
N GLU A 292 -35.09 -5.99 9.52
CA GLU A 292 -36.33 -6.81 9.32
C GLU A 292 -37.44 -6.43 10.28
N ASN A 293 -37.12 -6.16 11.56
CA ASN A 293 -38.07 -5.77 12.61
C ASN A 293 -38.78 -4.44 12.32
N TYR A 294 -38.29 -3.61 11.43
CA TYR A 294 -38.87 -2.32 11.03
C TYR A 294 -39.30 -2.29 9.55
N GLY A 295 -39.41 -3.47 8.91
CA GLY A 295 -39.87 -3.62 7.54
C GLY A 295 -38.78 -3.52 6.49
N GLY A 296 -37.49 -3.61 6.87
CA GLY A 296 -36.33 -3.75 5.99
C GLY A 296 -36.06 -5.21 5.61
N GLN A 297 -34.95 -5.45 4.92
CA GLN A 297 -34.56 -6.77 4.39
C GLN A 297 -33.25 -7.29 5.02
N TYR A 298 -32.69 -6.61 6.01
CA TYR A 298 -31.36 -6.92 6.54
C TYR A 298 -31.38 -7.31 7.99
N SER A 299 -30.46 -8.23 8.36
CA SER A 299 -30.33 -8.69 9.73
C SER A 299 -29.84 -7.57 10.66
N GLU A 300 -30.13 -7.69 11.94
CA GLU A 300 -29.68 -6.70 12.94
C GLU A 300 -28.16 -6.55 12.97
N THR A 301 -27.41 -7.65 12.85
CA THR A 301 -25.93 -7.64 12.83
C THR A 301 -25.37 -6.88 11.63
N GLN A 302 -25.97 -7.03 10.45
CA GLN A 302 -25.55 -6.31 9.23
C GLN A 302 -25.80 -4.81 9.36
N VAL A 303 -26.92 -4.41 9.92
CA VAL A 303 -27.26 -3.00 10.14
C VAL A 303 -26.37 -2.37 11.22
N GLU A 304 -26.09 -3.07 12.33
CA GLU A 304 -25.18 -2.54 13.36
C GLU A 304 -23.73 -2.41 12.85
N SER A 305 -23.25 -3.36 12.05
CA SER A 305 -21.93 -3.24 11.37
C SER A 305 -21.90 -2.03 10.43
N THR A 306 -22.97 -1.79 9.67
CA THR A 306 -23.10 -0.61 8.80
C THR A 306 -23.15 0.69 9.60
N LYS A 307 -23.80 0.72 10.76
CA LYS A 307 -23.79 1.88 11.66
C LYS A 307 -22.41 2.19 12.20
N ALA A 308 -21.64 1.16 12.58
CA ALA A 308 -20.27 1.35 13.03
C ALA A 308 -19.43 2.01 11.92
N LEU A 309 -19.57 1.53 10.68
CA LEU A 309 -18.88 2.10 9.52
C LEU A 309 -19.30 3.55 9.23
N THR A 310 -20.61 3.86 9.27
CA THR A 310 -21.11 5.23 9.00
C THR A 310 -20.69 6.25 10.05
N ARG A 311 -20.44 5.84 11.28
CA ARG A 311 -19.87 6.71 12.32
C ARG A 311 -18.46 7.17 12.00
N LEU A 312 -17.73 6.44 11.17
CA LEU A 312 -16.37 6.79 10.73
C LEU A 312 -16.35 7.74 9.52
N PHE A 313 -17.47 7.97 8.82
CA PHE A 313 -17.50 8.84 7.63
C PHE A 313 -16.99 10.27 7.88
N PRO A 314 -17.30 10.97 8.98
CA PRO A 314 -16.72 12.27 9.23
C PRO A 314 -15.20 12.22 9.34
N LEU A 315 -14.66 11.20 9.99
CA LEU A 315 -13.21 10.99 10.08
C LEU A 315 -12.59 10.77 8.70
N TYR A 316 -13.22 9.96 7.83
CA TYR A 316 -12.76 9.76 6.47
C TYR A 316 -12.80 11.04 5.63
N ALA A 317 -13.80 11.91 5.83
CA ALA A 317 -13.86 13.20 5.15
C ALA A 317 -12.65 14.09 5.50
N PHE A 318 -12.25 14.16 6.77
CA PHE A 318 -11.03 14.86 7.18
C PHE A 318 -9.76 14.18 6.64
N GLN A 319 -9.74 12.85 6.55
CA GLN A 319 -8.64 12.11 5.96
C GLN A 319 -8.45 12.40 4.46
N ILE A 320 -9.51 12.72 3.71
CA ILE A 320 -9.39 13.14 2.31
C ILE A 320 -8.58 14.44 2.20
N LEU A 321 -8.87 15.44 3.05
CA LEU A 321 -8.11 16.69 3.08
C LEU A 321 -6.64 16.45 3.43
N TYR A 322 -6.38 15.64 4.43
CA TYR A 322 -5.02 15.25 4.81
C TYR A 322 -4.29 14.53 3.65
N ARG A 323 -4.93 13.56 2.99
CA ARG A 323 -4.35 12.85 1.85
C ARG A 323 -4.05 13.78 0.67
N THR A 324 -4.84 14.84 0.48
CA THR A 324 -4.55 15.88 -0.52
C THR A 324 -3.24 16.60 -0.23
N CYS A 325 -2.93 16.85 1.05
CA CYS A 325 -1.63 17.42 1.44
C CYS A 325 -0.47 16.45 1.17
N ILE A 326 -0.62 15.17 1.51
CA ILE A 326 0.41 14.15 1.24
C ILE A 326 0.67 13.99 -0.27
N MET A 327 -0.36 14.07 -1.10
CA MET A 327 -0.23 13.98 -2.55
C MET A 327 0.51 15.16 -3.20
N GLN A 328 0.92 16.17 -2.43
CA GLN A 328 1.84 17.21 -2.91
C GLN A 328 3.26 16.66 -3.16
N ILE A 329 3.69 15.61 -2.45
CA ILE A 329 5.02 15.00 -2.64
C ILE A 329 5.22 14.59 -4.10
N PRO A 330 4.39 13.71 -4.70
CA PRO A 330 4.56 13.30 -6.09
C PRO A 330 3.97 14.28 -7.12
N SER A 331 3.63 15.50 -6.74
CA SER A 331 3.05 16.52 -7.64
C SER A 331 3.68 17.88 -7.46
N GLY A 332 3.13 18.74 -6.59
CA GLY A 332 3.56 20.11 -6.39
C GLY A 332 4.99 20.23 -5.88
N TYR A 333 5.35 19.47 -4.84
CA TYR A 333 6.70 19.50 -4.26
C TYR A 333 7.75 18.96 -5.23
N TYR A 334 7.41 17.90 -5.97
CA TYR A 334 8.28 17.38 -7.02
C TYR A 334 8.56 18.43 -8.09
N LEU A 335 7.52 19.16 -8.56
CA LEU A 335 7.66 20.23 -9.53
C LEU A 335 8.48 21.40 -8.99
N GLN A 336 8.29 21.80 -7.73
CA GLN A 336 9.12 22.84 -7.10
C GLN A 336 10.59 22.44 -7.07
N THR A 337 10.87 21.19 -6.69
CA THR A 337 12.22 20.64 -6.64
C THR A 337 12.85 20.58 -8.03
N MET A 338 12.11 20.09 -9.04
CA MET A 338 12.57 20.00 -10.41
C MET A 338 12.93 21.38 -11.02
N ASN A 339 12.21 22.43 -10.59
CA ASN A 339 12.45 23.81 -11.04
C ASN A 339 13.38 24.60 -10.12
N SER A 340 14.08 23.96 -9.18
CA SER A 340 15.09 24.53 -8.30
C SER A 340 16.48 24.02 -8.67
N ASN A 341 17.53 24.68 -8.16
CA ASN A 341 18.91 24.26 -8.41
C ASN A 341 19.23 22.97 -7.63
N LEU A 342 19.53 21.91 -8.36
CA LEU A 342 19.84 20.57 -7.84
C LEU A 342 21.36 20.31 -7.73
N HIS A 343 22.21 21.28 -8.10
CA HIS A 343 23.66 21.13 -7.98
C HIS A 343 24.10 21.16 -6.51
N PHE A 344 24.76 20.10 -6.10
CA PHE A 344 25.33 19.97 -4.77
C PHE A 344 26.72 19.35 -4.84
N SER A 345 27.74 20.11 -4.42
CA SER A 345 29.15 19.65 -4.38
C SER A 345 29.65 19.00 -5.69
N GLY A 346 29.23 19.54 -6.84
CA GLY A 346 29.67 19.02 -8.15
C GLY A 346 28.80 17.89 -8.74
N TYR A 347 27.77 17.47 -8.04
CA TYR A 347 26.80 16.46 -8.50
C TYR A 347 25.42 17.07 -8.67
N VAL A 348 24.63 16.54 -9.61
CA VAL A 348 23.21 16.89 -9.76
C VAL A 348 22.39 15.87 -8.97
N LEU A 349 21.71 16.34 -7.93
CA LEU A 349 20.85 15.50 -7.12
C LEU A 349 19.63 15.00 -7.94
N PRO A 350 19.23 13.73 -7.79
CA PRO A 350 17.96 13.27 -8.35
C PRO A 350 16.79 14.05 -7.77
N VAL A 351 15.85 14.47 -8.62
CA VAL A 351 14.67 15.24 -8.18
C VAL A 351 13.92 14.52 -7.07
N ALA A 352 13.69 13.21 -7.22
CA ALA A 352 12.96 12.41 -6.25
C ALA A 352 13.74 12.14 -4.95
N ALA A 353 15.08 12.34 -4.92
CA ALA A 353 15.87 12.17 -3.70
C ALA A 353 15.44 13.13 -2.58
N MET A 354 14.87 14.29 -2.91
CA MET A 354 14.31 15.22 -1.93
C MET A 354 13.17 14.62 -1.11
N ASN A 355 12.46 13.60 -1.64
CA ASN A 355 11.42 12.90 -0.90
C ASN A 355 11.96 12.15 0.31
N VAL A 356 13.26 11.80 0.33
CA VAL A 356 13.90 11.17 1.49
C VAL A 356 13.84 12.08 2.71
N ILE A 357 13.87 13.40 2.52
CA ILE A 357 13.76 14.37 3.62
C ILE A 357 12.43 14.23 4.36
N SER A 358 11.34 13.85 3.67
CA SER A 358 10.06 13.56 4.33
C SER A 358 10.03 12.18 5.02
N ILE A 359 10.82 11.23 4.53
CA ILE A 359 10.86 9.88 5.07
C ILE A 359 11.71 9.81 6.35
N VAL A 360 12.77 10.60 6.47
CA VAL A 360 13.65 10.60 7.66
C VAL A 360 12.90 10.85 8.96
N PRO A 361 12.05 11.89 9.11
CA PRO A 361 11.23 12.07 10.31
C PRO A 361 10.35 10.86 10.61
N LEU A 362 9.78 10.23 9.60
CA LEU A 362 8.94 9.05 9.74
C LEU A 362 9.74 7.85 10.26
N LEU A 363 10.91 7.57 9.70
CA LEU A 363 11.77 6.47 10.14
C LEU A 363 12.26 6.64 11.59
N ILE A 364 12.36 7.88 12.07
CA ILE A 364 12.77 8.19 13.46
C ILE A 364 11.55 8.14 14.39
N LEU A 365 10.44 8.78 14.01
CA LEU A 365 9.28 8.94 14.89
C LEU A 365 8.48 7.65 15.08
N VAL A 366 8.32 6.81 14.04
CA VAL A 366 7.52 5.58 14.17
C VAL A 366 8.05 4.64 15.25
N PRO A 367 9.35 4.30 15.34
CA PRO A 367 9.87 3.48 16.44
C PRO A 367 9.73 4.15 17.82
N ILE A 368 9.89 5.48 17.88
CA ILE A 368 9.73 6.25 19.13
C ILE A 368 8.27 6.19 19.59
N LEU A 369 7.31 6.40 18.71
CA LEU A 369 5.88 6.32 19.01
C LEU A 369 5.49 4.90 19.44
N GLU A 370 6.03 3.86 18.80
CA GLU A 370 5.80 2.47 19.19
C GLU A 370 6.34 2.20 20.60
N CYS A 371 7.53 2.69 20.92
CA CYS A 371 8.10 2.58 22.25
C CYS A 371 7.24 3.31 23.29
N ILE A 372 6.82 4.55 23.02
CA ILE A 372 5.95 5.34 23.89
C ILE A 372 4.60 4.64 24.11
N ASN A 373 3.97 4.18 23.01
CA ASN A 373 2.69 3.47 23.09
C ASN A 373 2.84 2.18 23.91
N SER A 374 3.89 1.41 23.71
CA SER A 374 4.15 0.18 24.47
C SER A 374 4.34 0.45 25.98
N CYS A 375 4.96 1.55 26.35
CA CYS A 375 5.10 1.96 27.75
C CYS A 375 3.78 2.47 28.34
N LEU A 376 2.98 3.20 27.55
CA LEU A 376 1.72 3.82 28.00
C LEU A 376 0.52 2.85 28.03
N PHE A 377 0.54 1.78 27.21
CA PHE A 377 -0.51 0.73 27.27
C PHE A 377 -0.61 0.05 28.65
N SER A 378 0.39 0.24 29.53
CA SER A 378 0.34 -0.14 30.93
C SER A 378 -0.52 0.81 31.80
N SER A 379 -0.92 1.98 31.31
CA SER A 379 -1.69 3.00 32.07
C SER A 379 -3.14 3.07 31.56
N LYS A 380 -4.09 3.20 32.50
CA LYS A 380 -5.55 3.25 32.23
C LYS A 380 -6.01 4.45 31.38
N ASP A 381 -5.15 5.42 31.11
CA ASP A 381 -5.49 6.71 30.45
C ASP A 381 -5.18 6.76 28.95
N SER A 382 -4.85 5.64 28.34
CA SER A 382 -4.29 5.50 26.98
C SER A 382 -5.26 5.83 25.82
N ARG A 383 -6.53 6.13 26.08
CA ARG A 383 -7.55 6.29 25.00
C ARG A 383 -7.47 7.61 24.22
N HIS A 384 -6.81 8.62 24.74
CA HIS A 384 -6.80 9.96 24.15
C HIS A 384 -5.59 10.24 23.23
N PHE A 385 -4.53 9.47 23.31
CA PHE A 385 -3.28 9.70 22.59
C PHE A 385 -3.43 9.60 21.06
N PRO A 386 -4.12 8.59 20.48
CA PRO A 386 -4.28 8.51 19.03
C PRO A 386 -4.96 9.75 18.44
N THR A 387 -5.96 10.30 19.13
CA THR A 387 -6.67 11.50 18.68
C THR A 387 -5.75 12.73 18.63
N ILE A 388 -4.86 12.88 19.62
CA ILE A 388 -3.90 13.99 19.68
C ILE A 388 -2.91 13.86 18.51
N TYR A 389 -2.39 12.65 18.23
CA TYR A 389 -1.48 12.43 17.11
C TYR A 389 -2.12 12.79 15.78
N ILE A 390 -3.36 12.39 15.56
CA ILE A 390 -4.11 12.74 14.34
C ILE A 390 -4.25 14.25 14.20
N VAL A 391 -4.64 14.96 15.26
CA VAL A 391 -4.84 16.43 15.20
C VAL A 391 -3.52 17.15 14.94
N VAL A 392 -2.45 16.81 15.68
CA VAL A 392 -1.14 17.42 15.50
C VAL A 392 -0.58 17.11 14.11
N GLY A 393 -0.76 15.89 13.61
CA GLY A 393 -0.33 15.52 12.28
C GLY A 393 -1.07 16.26 11.18
N GLN A 394 -2.38 16.44 11.29
CA GLN A 394 -3.16 17.25 10.32
C GLN A 394 -2.75 18.72 10.33
N LEU A 395 -2.48 19.30 11.50
CA LEU A 395 -1.96 20.67 11.61
C LEU A 395 -0.57 20.78 10.97
N SER A 396 0.30 19.82 11.19
CA SER A 396 1.62 19.76 10.55
C SER A 396 1.51 19.68 9.02
N ALA A 397 0.58 18.88 8.48
CA ALA A 397 0.33 18.81 7.05
C ALA A 397 -0.16 20.14 6.47
N ALA A 398 -1.08 20.82 7.13
CA ALA A 398 -1.55 22.13 6.72
C ALA A 398 -0.42 23.16 6.73
N LEU A 399 0.41 23.17 7.78
CA LEU A 399 1.57 24.05 7.89
C LEU A 399 2.59 23.77 6.78
N SER A 400 2.82 22.51 6.42
CA SER A 400 3.69 22.11 5.32
C SER A 400 3.26 22.74 4.00
N VAL A 401 1.97 22.71 3.67
CA VAL A 401 1.44 23.30 2.43
C VAL A 401 1.57 24.82 2.45
N MET A 402 1.35 25.46 3.61
CA MET A 402 1.58 26.91 3.75
C MET A 402 3.05 27.29 3.51
N VAL A 403 3.97 26.55 4.12
CA VAL A 403 5.43 26.74 3.92
C VAL A 403 5.80 26.55 2.45
N ALA A 404 5.19 25.55 1.77
CA ALA A 404 5.42 25.33 0.34
C ALA A 404 4.97 26.52 -0.51
N GLY A 405 3.85 27.17 -0.16
CA GLY A 405 3.40 28.40 -0.83
C GLY A 405 4.40 29.54 -0.68
N PHE A 406 4.92 29.78 0.52
CA PHE A 406 5.97 30.77 0.76
C PHE A 406 7.27 30.44 0.06
N SER A 407 7.69 29.17 0.07
CA SER A 407 8.88 28.70 -0.63
C SER A 407 8.77 28.92 -2.14
N GLU A 408 7.57 28.75 -2.73
CA GLU A 408 7.35 29.01 -4.15
C GLU A 408 7.46 30.51 -4.51
N ILE A 409 6.91 31.38 -3.67
CA ILE A 409 7.06 32.82 -3.83
C ILE A 409 8.55 33.19 -3.75
N HIS A 410 9.26 32.68 -2.75
CA HIS A 410 10.70 32.91 -2.57
C HIS A 410 11.49 32.41 -3.78
N ARG A 411 11.21 31.21 -4.29
CA ARG A 411 11.88 30.63 -5.46
C ARG A 411 11.76 31.50 -6.71
N LYS A 412 10.62 32.16 -6.93
CA LYS A 412 10.38 33.02 -8.09
C LYS A 412 11.18 34.32 -8.08
N HIS A 413 11.71 34.72 -6.93
CA HIS A 413 12.58 35.91 -6.82
C HIS A 413 14.04 35.63 -7.23
N PHE A 414 14.45 34.37 -7.32
CA PHE A 414 15.81 34.02 -7.75
C PHE A 414 15.97 34.09 -9.26
N PRO A 415 17.16 34.46 -9.76
CA PRO A 415 17.47 34.43 -11.18
C PRO A 415 17.36 33.00 -11.73
N ARG A 416 17.15 32.90 -13.03
CA ARG A 416 17.09 31.62 -13.72
C ARG A 416 18.48 31.18 -14.17
N VAL A 417 18.77 29.90 -14.06
CA VAL A 417 20.00 29.25 -14.49
C VAL A 417 19.67 28.04 -15.35
N GLU A 418 20.57 27.70 -16.23
CA GLU A 418 20.45 26.47 -17.03
C GLU A 418 20.93 25.27 -16.22
N GLN A 419 20.17 24.21 -16.24
CA GLN A 419 20.48 22.94 -15.59
C GLN A 419 20.14 21.78 -16.51
N THR A 420 21.11 20.90 -16.74
CA THR A 420 20.91 19.69 -17.54
C THR A 420 20.29 18.59 -16.67
N LEU A 421 19.11 18.13 -17.05
CA LEU A 421 18.41 17.01 -16.42
C LEU A 421 18.04 15.98 -17.48
N SER A 422 18.50 14.75 -17.33
CA SER A 422 18.20 13.65 -18.28
C SER A 422 18.49 14.04 -19.74
N GLU A 423 19.67 14.62 -20.00
CA GLU A 423 20.14 15.04 -21.33
C GLU A 423 19.45 16.28 -21.94
N GLU A 424 18.48 16.86 -21.25
CA GLU A 424 17.86 18.12 -21.68
C GLU A 424 18.23 19.28 -20.76
N VAL A 425 18.37 20.47 -21.36
CA VAL A 425 18.66 21.71 -20.65
C VAL A 425 17.36 22.37 -20.26
N LEU A 426 17.15 22.52 -18.95
CA LEU A 426 15.99 23.17 -18.38
C LEU A 426 16.40 24.50 -17.72
N LEU A 427 15.59 25.55 -17.92
CA LEU A 427 15.72 26.82 -17.21
C LEU A 427 15.05 26.71 -15.83
N VAL A 428 15.87 26.65 -14.79
CA VAL A 428 15.42 26.50 -13.39
C VAL A 428 15.79 27.73 -12.56
N SER A 429 15.22 27.85 -11.36
CA SER A 429 15.62 28.88 -10.39
C SER A 429 17.01 28.55 -9.80
N SER A 430 17.84 29.55 -9.57
CA SER A 430 19.13 29.37 -8.88
C SER A 430 19.01 29.06 -7.38
N MET A 431 17.79 29.09 -6.82
CA MET A 431 17.53 28.74 -5.42
C MET A 431 17.93 27.27 -5.14
N PRO A 432 18.80 27.02 -4.16
CA PRO A 432 19.14 25.62 -3.80
C PRO A 432 17.91 24.84 -3.38
N CYS A 433 17.80 23.56 -3.81
CA CYS A 433 16.65 22.69 -3.52
C CYS A 433 16.44 22.45 -2.00
N PHE A 434 17.50 22.54 -1.19
CA PHE A 434 17.41 22.36 0.27
C PHE A 434 16.60 23.45 0.99
N HIS A 435 16.35 24.60 0.36
CA HIS A 435 15.41 25.58 0.91
C HIS A 435 13.96 25.03 0.97
N LEU A 436 13.66 23.98 0.23
CA LEU A 436 12.38 23.26 0.27
C LEU A 436 12.30 22.21 1.40
N ALA A 437 13.41 21.93 2.09
CA ALA A 437 13.46 20.90 3.14
C ALA A 437 12.39 21.07 4.25
N PRO A 438 12.09 22.29 4.77
CA PRO A 438 11.10 22.44 5.84
C PRO A 438 9.72 21.89 5.50
N GLN A 439 9.23 22.08 4.26
CA GLN A 439 7.93 21.56 3.83
C GLN A 439 7.92 20.02 3.79
N TYR A 440 9.01 19.38 3.35
CA TYR A 440 9.15 17.93 3.34
C TYR A 440 9.21 17.36 4.77
N ILE A 441 9.97 18.00 5.68
CA ILE A 441 10.06 17.58 7.09
C ILE A 441 8.70 17.64 7.77
N LEU A 442 7.97 18.76 7.64
CA LEU A 442 6.64 18.92 8.23
C LEU A 442 5.65 17.88 7.72
N LEU A 443 5.72 17.54 6.43
CA LEU A 443 4.85 16.54 5.85
C LEU A 443 5.21 15.12 6.32
N GLY A 444 6.51 14.83 6.46
CA GLY A 444 6.99 13.57 7.04
C GLY A 444 6.58 13.38 8.49
N VAL A 445 6.64 14.43 9.30
CA VAL A 445 6.11 14.43 10.69
C VAL A 445 4.60 14.17 10.68
N ALA A 446 3.86 14.83 9.79
CA ALA A 446 2.42 14.61 9.65
C ALA A 446 2.10 13.14 9.32
N GLU A 447 2.84 12.55 8.40
CA GLU A 447 2.65 11.16 7.97
C GLU A 447 3.00 10.16 9.08
N ALA A 448 4.06 10.43 9.84
CA ALA A 448 4.45 9.62 10.99
C ALA A 448 3.42 9.62 12.13
N LEU A 449 2.71 10.74 12.32
CA LEU A 449 1.72 10.86 13.38
C LEU A 449 0.34 10.32 12.99
N VAL A 450 -0.10 10.52 11.73
CA VAL A 450 -1.47 10.18 11.31
C VAL A 450 -1.59 8.72 10.83
N THR A 451 -0.57 8.16 10.18
CA THR A 451 -0.72 6.85 9.54
C THR A 451 -0.68 5.67 10.52
N PRO A 452 0.16 5.66 11.58
CA PRO A 452 0.16 4.59 12.57
C PRO A 452 -0.94 4.69 13.62
N SER A 453 -1.59 5.84 13.78
CA SER A 453 -2.65 6.09 14.77
C SER A 453 -4.04 5.87 14.23
#